data_8f1fdbd14c46dc2ec643d62c4d9364fb
#
_entry.id   8f1fdbd14c46dc2ec643d62c4d9364fb
#
_cell.length_a   1.000
_cell.length_b   1.000
_cell.length_c   1.000
_cell.angle_alpha   90.00
_cell.angle_beta   90.00
_cell.angle_gamma   90.00
#
_symmetry.space_group_name_H-M   'P 1'
#
loop_
_entity.id
_entity.type
_entity.pdbx_description
1 polymer ?
#
loop_
_entity_poly.entity_id
_entity_poly.type
_entity_poly.pdbx_seq_one_letter_code
_entity_poly.pdbx_strand_id
1 'polypeptide(L)'
;MRKGKAFFQMILILVAICLNLSGLQADDNAKININAASVEELVQLKGIGPKKAAAIVKFRETNGPFRLPADLTKVPGIGPKTFEANKNRIRVNPK
;
A
#
# COMPACT_ATOMS: atom_id res chain seq x y z
N MET A 1 -38.57 22.81 17.11
CA MET A 1 -38.69 22.18 15.82
C MET A 1 -37.59 22.55 14.85
N ARG A 2 -37.30 23.83 14.72
CA ARG A 2 -36.21 24.25 13.84
C ARG A 2 -34.87 23.67 14.26
N LYS A 3 -34.66 23.59 15.57
CA LYS A 3 -33.41 23.05 16.12
C LYS A 3 -33.26 21.58 15.81
N GLY A 4 -34.36 20.83 15.74
CA GLY A 4 -34.33 19.42 15.41
C GLY A 4 -33.89 19.16 13.98
N LYS A 5 -34.31 20.00 13.06
CA LYS A 5 -33.94 19.83 11.65
C LYS A 5 -32.44 20.07 11.43
N ALA A 6 -31.89 21.10 12.06
CA ALA A 6 -30.48 21.39 11.92
C ALA A 6 -29.62 20.27 12.50
N PHE A 7 -30.02 19.76 13.65
CA PHE A 7 -29.32 18.65 14.27
C PHE A 7 -29.35 17.40 13.41
N PHE A 8 -30.47 17.11 12.82
CA PHE A 8 -30.62 15.96 11.95
C PHE A 8 -29.75 16.06 10.71
N GLN A 9 -29.63 17.24 10.14
CA GLN A 9 -28.75 17.47 8.98
C GLN A 9 -27.28 17.26 9.32
N MET A 10 -26.87 17.66 10.52
CA MET A 10 -25.49 17.43 10.94
C MET A 10 -25.15 15.96 11.05
N ILE A 11 -26.07 15.15 11.54
CA ILE A 11 -25.88 13.71 11.63
C ILE A 11 -25.73 13.10 10.26
N LEU A 12 -26.54 13.53 9.29
CA LEU A 12 -26.45 13.02 7.92
C LEU A 12 -25.10 13.34 7.29
N ILE A 13 -24.57 14.51 7.53
CA ILE A 13 -23.28 14.91 7.00
C ILE A 13 -22.18 14.01 7.56
N LEU A 14 -22.22 13.73 8.87
CA LEU A 14 -21.23 12.87 9.50
C LEU A 14 -21.26 11.45 8.93
N VAL A 15 -22.45 10.92 8.68
CA VAL A 15 -22.59 9.59 8.10
C VAL A 15 -22.00 9.55 6.69
N ALA A 16 -22.24 10.60 5.91
CA ALA A 16 -21.71 10.69 4.56
C ALA A 16 -20.17 10.70 4.55
N ILE A 17 -19.57 11.40 5.49
CA ILE A 17 -18.11 11.46 5.62
C ILE A 17 -17.55 10.08 5.97
N CYS A 18 -18.20 9.36 6.88
CA CYS A 18 -17.76 8.01 7.24
C CYS A 18 -17.80 7.06 6.07
N LEU A 19 -18.86 7.14 5.25
CA LEU A 19 -18.98 6.30 4.07
C LEU A 19 -17.88 6.59 3.05
N ASN A 20 -17.55 7.84 2.87
CA ASN A 20 -16.48 8.22 1.96
C ASN A 20 -15.14 7.67 2.42
N LEU A 21 -14.87 7.72 3.71
CA LEU A 21 -13.63 7.17 4.25
C LEU A 21 -13.54 5.66 4.04
N SER A 22 -14.66 4.97 4.18
CA SER A 22 -14.69 3.53 3.94
C SER A 22 -14.35 3.19 2.50
N GLY A 23 -14.81 3.99 1.54
CA GLY A 23 -14.51 3.80 0.15
C GLY A 23 -13.04 3.97 -0.18
N LEU A 24 -12.36 4.85 0.53
CA LEU A 24 -10.93 5.09 0.29
C LEU A 24 -10.06 3.90 0.66
N GLN A 25 -10.51 3.01 1.53
CA GLN A 25 -9.72 1.86 1.96
C GLN A 25 -9.52 0.83 0.86
N ALA A 26 -10.36 0.83 -0.16
CA ALA A 26 -10.25 -0.09 -1.28
C ALA A 26 -9.34 0.43 -2.39
N ASP A 27 -8.76 1.61 -2.21
CA ASP A 27 -7.96 2.26 -3.23
C ASP A 27 -6.56 1.65 -3.32
N ASP A 28 -6.03 1.55 -4.54
CA ASP A 28 -4.66 1.11 -4.79
C ASP A 28 -3.63 2.01 -4.13
N ASN A 29 -3.99 3.25 -3.79
CA ASN A 29 -3.09 4.15 -3.08
C ASN A 29 -2.70 3.65 -1.70
N ALA A 30 -3.48 2.71 -1.12
CA ALA A 30 -3.13 2.09 0.15
C ALA A 30 -2.03 1.04 -0.01
N LYS A 31 -1.74 0.61 -1.24
CA LYS A 31 -0.70 -0.38 -1.50
C LYS A 31 0.66 0.31 -1.65
N ILE A 32 1.69 -0.44 -1.30
CA ILE A 32 3.06 0.06 -1.40
C ILE A 32 3.57 -0.14 -2.82
N ASN A 33 3.98 0.96 -3.45
CA ASN A 33 4.59 0.90 -4.77
C ASN A 33 6.05 0.50 -4.61
N ILE A 34 6.38 -0.75 -4.95
CA ILE A 34 7.74 -1.27 -4.75
C ILE A 34 8.76 -0.61 -5.67
N ASN A 35 8.32 0.12 -6.68
CA ASN A 35 9.23 0.86 -7.55
C ASN A 35 9.64 2.22 -7.00
N ALA A 36 8.92 2.74 -6.01
CA ALA A 36 9.16 4.07 -5.48
C ALA A 36 9.32 4.11 -3.96
N ALA A 37 8.97 3.03 -3.27
CA ALA A 37 8.96 3.01 -1.80
C ALA A 37 10.37 3.15 -1.23
N SER A 38 10.45 3.84 -0.10
CA SER A 38 11.68 3.93 0.70
C SER A 38 11.92 2.63 1.46
N VAL A 39 13.12 2.48 2.01
CA VAL A 39 13.42 1.35 2.89
C VAL A 39 12.43 1.31 4.05
N GLU A 40 12.13 2.46 4.65
CA GLU A 40 11.21 2.56 5.78
C GLU A 40 9.81 2.10 5.42
N GLU A 41 9.37 2.39 4.21
CA GLU A 41 8.06 1.91 3.75
C GLU A 41 8.07 0.41 3.49
N LEU A 42 9.14 -0.08 2.89
CA LEU A 42 9.23 -1.50 2.53
C LEU A 42 9.29 -2.41 3.75
N VAL A 43 9.86 -1.96 4.87
CA VAL A 43 9.89 -2.78 6.08
C VAL A 43 8.50 -2.98 6.69
N GLN A 44 7.49 -2.25 6.25
CA GLN A 44 6.12 -2.47 6.68
C GLN A 44 5.51 -3.73 6.07
N LEU A 45 6.13 -4.27 5.03
CA LEU A 45 5.69 -5.51 4.43
C LEU A 45 6.05 -6.70 5.31
N LYS A 46 5.21 -7.73 5.27
CA LYS A 46 5.43 -8.92 6.09
C LYS A 46 6.69 -9.65 5.66
N GLY A 47 7.50 -9.99 6.64
CA GLY A 47 8.73 -10.75 6.39
C GLY A 47 9.84 -9.96 5.73
N ILE A 48 9.71 -8.64 5.61
CA ILE A 48 10.72 -7.78 5.02
C ILE A 48 11.27 -6.87 6.09
N GLY A 49 12.48 -7.20 6.55
CA GLY A 49 13.23 -6.34 7.44
C GLY A 49 14.11 -5.37 6.68
N PRO A 50 14.93 -4.58 7.42
CA PRO A 50 15.78 -3.58 6.78
C PRO A 50 16.71 -4.13 5.71
N LYS A 51 17.25 -5.33 5.94
CA LYS A 51 18.17 -5.94 4.98
C LYS A 51 17.50 -6.28 3.66
N LYS A 52 16.31 -6.88 3.73
CA LYS A 52 15.56 -7.22 2.52
C LYS A 52 15.01 -5.97 1.84
N ALA A 53 14.61 -4.98 2.62
CA ALA A 53 14.16 -3.71 2.06
C ALA A 53 15.28 -3.03 1.28
N ALA A 54 16.50 -3.02 1.83
CA ALA A 54 17.65 -2.47 1.12
C ALA A 54 17.96 -3.26 -0.14
N ALA A 55 17.77 -4.58 -0.11
CA ALA A 55 17.97 -5.43 -1.29
C ALA A 55 16.97 -5.11 -2.39
N ILE A 56 15.73 -4.79 -2.03
CA ILE A 56 14.71 -4.39 -3.00
C ILE A 56 15.13 -3.09 -3.70
N VAL A 57 15.55 -2.10 -2.92
CA VAL A 57 15.98 -0.82 -3.47
C VAL A 57 17.17 -1.02 -4.41
N LYS A 58 18.15 -1.78 -3.98
CA LYS A 58 19.33 -2.05 -4.79
C LYS A 58 18.96 -2.79 -6.07
N PHE A 59 18.07 -3.76 -5.98
CA PHE A 59 17.68 -4.55 -7.14
C PHE A 59 17.03 -3.66 -8.21
N ARG A 60 16.10 -2.78 -7.81
CA ARG A 60 15.44 -1.91 -8.79
C ARG A 60 16.37 -0.87 -9.38
N GLU A 61 17.37 -0.44 -8.63
CA GLU A 61 18.37 0.51 -9.13
C GLU A 61 19.30 -0.14 -10.13
N THR A 62 19.62 -1.42 -9.92
CA THR A 62 20.56 -2.16 -10.77
C THR A 62 19.88 -2.75 -12.00
N ASN A 63 18.65 -3.26 -11.85
CA ASN A 63 17.95 -4.03 -12.88
C ASN A 63 16.77 -3.30 -13.52
N GLY A 64 16.47 -2.08 -13.03
CA GLY A 64 15.32 -1.34 -13.50
C GLY A 64 14.07 -1.67 -12.70
N PRO A 65 12.97 -0.95 -12.95
CA PRO A 65 11.76 -1.10 -12.18
C PRO A 65 11.15 -2.49 -12.33
N PHE A 66 10.45 -2.92 -11.29
CA PHE A 66 9.65 -4.14 -11.34
C PHE A 66 8.49 -3.93 -12.31
N ARG A 67 8.26 -4.89 -13.17
CA ARG A 67 7.15 -4.83 -14.14
C ARG A 67 5.88 -5.45 -13.59
N LEU A 68 6.04 -6.49 -12.77
CA LEU A 68 4.92 -7.20 -12.14
C LEU A 68 5.21 -7.31 -10.66
N PRO A 69 4.17 -7.34 -9.81
CA PRO A 69 4.40 -7.55 -8.37
C PRO A 69 5.18 -8.83 -8.08
N ALA A 70 4.95 -9.89 -8.85
CA ALA A 70 5.65 -11.16 -8.68
C ALA A 70 7.15 -11.07 -8.94
N ASP A 71 7.60 -10.04 -9.63
CA ASP A 71 9.03 -9.83 -9.87
C ASP A 71 9.79 -9.58 -8.58
N LEU A 72 9.08 -9.29 -7.49
CA LEU A 72 9.70 -9.14 -6.18
C LEU A 72 10.47 -10.40 -5.78
N THR A 73 10.04 -11.57 -6.25
CA THR A 73 10.72 -12.83 -5.95
C THR A 73 12.09 -12.94 -6.62
N LYS A 74 12.41 -12.07 -7.55
CA LYS A 74 13.73 -12.04 -8.18
C LYS A 74 14.79 -11.39 -7.29
N VAL A 75 14.35 -10.68 -6.25
CA VAL A 75 15.27 -10.05 -5.31
C VAL A 75 15.88 -11.14 -4.42
N PRO A 76 17.22 -11.18 -4.29
CA PRO A 76 17.86 -12.17 -3.40
C PRO A 76 17.31 -12.05 -1.98
N GLY A 77 16.94 -13.18 -1.40
CA GLY A 77 16.39 -13.24 -0.06
C GLY A 77 14.86 -13.14 0.00
N ILE A 78 14.20 -12.87 -1.10
CA ILE A 78 12.74 -12.81 -1.14
C ILE A 78 12.22 -13.98 -1.99
N GLY A 79 11.48 -14.87 -1.35
CA GLY A 79 10.94 -16.04 -2.00
C GLY A 79 9.44 -15.94 -2.24
N PRO A 80 8.84 -16.99 -2.80
CA PRO A 80 7.41 -17.01 -3.10
C PRO A 80 6.52 -16.82 -1.88
N LYS A 81 6.91 -17.33 -0.72
CA LYS A 81 6.12 -17.17 0.50
C LYS A 81 5.99 -15.72 0.91
N THR A 82 7.09 -14.99 0.86
CA THR A 82 7.09 -13.58 1.21
C THR A 82 6.24 -12.79 0.21
N PHE A 83 6.34 -13.11 -1.06
CA PHE A 83 5.50 -12.46 -2.06
C PHE A 83 4.01 -12.76 -1.82
N GLU A 84 3.65 -14.02 -1.58
CA GLU A 84 2.25 -14.38 -1.35
C GLU A 84 1.67 -13.68 -0.13
N ALA A 85 2.48 -13.50 0.91
CA ALA A 85 2.03 -12.81 2.12
C ALA A 85 1.75 -11.33 1.88
N ASN A 86 2.30 -10.76 0.81
CA ASN A 86 2.23 -9.32 0.56
C ASN A 86 1.55 -8.94 -0.76
N LYS A 87 1.14 -9.90 -1.57
CA LYS A 87 0.66 -9.61 -2.93
C LYS A 87 -0.51 -8.63 -2.98
N ASN A 88 -1.32 -8.58 -1.94
CA ASN A 88 -2.45 -7.66 -1.86
C ASN A 88 -2.07 -6.31 -1.25
N ARG A 89 -0.81 -6.14 -0.89
CA ARG A 89 -0.29 -4.92 -0.25
C ARG A 89 0.67 -4.15 -1.13
N ILE A 90 1.02 -4.70 -2.27
CA ILE A 90 2.01 -4.10 -3.16
C ILE A 90 1.42 -3.81 -4.52
N ARG A 91 2.00 -2.83 -5.16
CA ARG A 91 1.68 -2.51 -6.55
C ARG A 91 2.96 -2.11 -7.27
N VAL A 92 2.91 -2.13 -8.58
CA VAL A 92 4.01 -1.66 -9.41
C VAL A 92 3.48 -0.56 -10.31
N ASN A 93 3.98 0.63 -10.10
CA ASN A 93 3.75 1.73 -11.03
C ASN A 93 5.11 2.13 -11.58
N PRO A 94 5.20 2.60 -12.80
CA PRO A 94 6.45 3.13 -13.30
C PRO A 94 6.76 4.38 -12.49
N LYS A 95 7.45 4.15 -11.42
CA LYS A 95 7.90 5.23 -10.56
C LYS A 95 6.82 6.10 -9.95
#